data_5ff67da60841914fce4b481596ffbf69
#
_entry.id   5ff67da60841914fce4b481596ffbf69
#
_cell.length_a   1.000
_cell.length_b   1.000
_cell.length_c   1.000
_cell.angle_alpha   90.00
_cell.angle_beta   90.00
_cell.angle_gamma   90.00
#
_symmetry.space_group_name_H-M   'P 1'
#
loop_
_entity.id
_entity.type
_entity.pdbx_description
1 polymer ?
#
loop_
_entity_poly.entity_id
_entity_poly.type
_entity_poly.pdbx_seq_one_letter_code
_entity_poly.pdbx_strand_id
1 'polypeptide(L)'
;LLDFLEDFTNRFPVYLSEYHTLLTDNRIWKQRTVGIGVVSPERALQLGFSGAMLRGSGIEWDLRKKQPYEVYDRLDFDIPVGVEGDCYDRYLVRIEEMRQANRIIKQCVDWLRKNPGPVITESHKFAPPKREAMKHNME
;
A
#
# COMPACT_ATOMS: atom_id res chain seq x y z
N LEU A 1 15.37 13.59 0.66
CA LEU A 1 14.21 12.69 0.59
C LEU A 1 14.67 11.23 0.56
N LEU A 2 15.55 10.82 -0.35
CA LEU A 2 15.97 9.40 -0.47
C LEU A 2 16.61 8.89 0.82
N ASP A 3 17.48 9.65 1.46
CA ASP A 3 18.12 9.27 2.72
C ASP A 3 17.10 9.09 3.86
N PHE A 4 16.09 9.96 3.90
CA PHE A 4 14.98 9.83 4.84
C PHE A 4 14.18 8.54 4.58
N LEU A 5 13.85 8.24 3.32
CA LEU A 5 13.11 7.03 2.95
C LEU A 5 13.90 5.76 3.25
N GLU A 6 15.22 5.78 3.03
CA GLU A 6 16.09 4.65 3.35
C GLU A 6 16.13 4.39 4.86
N ASP A 7 16.34 5.43 5.67
CA ASP A 7 16.30 5.33 7.13
C ASP A 7 14.93 4.84 7.63
N PHE A 8 13.85 5.43 7.11
CA PHE A 8 12.49 5.02 7.45
C PHE A 8 12.24 3.54 7.13
N THR A 9 12.55 3.11 5.91
CA THR A 9 12.29 1.72 5.48
C THR A 9 13.13 0.70 6.23
N ASN A 10 14.28 1.08 6.76
CA ASN A 10 15.11 0.21 7.59
C ASN A 10 14.57 0.07 9.01
N ARG A 11 13.96 1.12 9.56
CA ARG A 11 13.35 1.10 10.92
C ARG A 11 11.93 0.56 10.94
N PHE A 12 11.17 0.74 9.87
CA PHE A 12 9.75 0.38 9.82
C PHE A 12 9.43 -1.08 10.17
N PRO A 13 10.22 -2.10 9.77
CA PRO A 13 9.99 -3.48 10.19
C PRO A 13 9.97 -3.70 11.71
N VAL A 14 10.71 -2.89 12.46
CA VAL A 14 10.72 -2.96 13.94
C VAL A 14 9.35 -2.56 14.47
N TYR A 15 8.78 -1.46 13.99
CA TYR A 15 7.44 -1.02 14.39
C TYR A 15 6.36 -2.04 14.01
N LEU A 16 6.46 -2.67 12.84
CA LEU A 16 5.54 -3.75 12.46
C LEU A 16 5.65 -4.95 13.40
N SER A 17 6.85 -5.29 13.85
CA SER A 17 7.07 -6.35 14.85
C SER A 17 6.42 -5.99 16.19
N GLU A 18 6.49 -4.73 16.61
CA GLU A 18 5.82 -4.26 17.82
C GLU A 18 4.29 -4.38 17.70
N TYR A 19 3.70 -4.01 16.56
CA TYR A 19 2.25 -4.21 16.33
C TYR A 19 1.86 -5.68 16.38
N HIS A 20 2.67 -6.56 15.81
CA HIS A 20 2.45 -8.00 15.92
C HIS A 20 2.47 -8.49 17.36
N THR A 21 3.46 -8.07 18.12
CA THR A 21 3.60 -8.46 19.55
C THR A 21 2.43 -7.96 20.39
N LEU A 22 1.94 -6.75 20.13
CA LEU A 22 0.88 -6.14 20.91
C LEU A 22 -0.52 -6.63 20.53
N LEU A 23 -0.77 -6.90 19.23
CA LEU A 23 -2.13 -7.10 18.74
C LEU A 23 -2.38 -8.51 18.18
N THR A 24 -1.48 -9.06 17.37
CA THR A 24 -1.78 -10.26 16.59
C THR A 24 -2.17 -11.45 17.47
N ASP A 25 -1.46 -11.68 18.57
CA ASP A 25 -1.77 -12.76 19.50
C ASP A 25 -2.53 -12.31 20.75
N ASN A 26 -2.92 -11.06 20.80
CA ASN A 26 -3.68 -10.53 21.91
C ASN A 26 -5.07 -11.16 21.98
N ARG A 27 -5.39 -11.80 23.13
CA ARG A 27 -6.66 -12.49 23.33
C ARG A 27 -7.88 -11.57 23.18
N ILE A 28 -7.80 -10.34 23.70
CA ILE A 28 -8.91 -9.39 23.62
C ILE A 28 -9.13 -8.96 22.18
N TRP A 29 -8.04 -8.71 21.42
CA TRP A 29 -8.09 -8.37 20.02
C TRP A 29 -8.72 -9.48 19.20
N LYS A 30 -8.26 -10.72 19.37
CA LYS A 30 -8.82 -11.90 18.68
C LYS A 30 -10.31 -12.08 19.02
N GLN A 31 -10.71 -11.97 20.27
CA GLN A 31 -12.13 -12.10 20.64
C GLN A 31 -13.04 -11.05 20.02
N ARG A 32 -12.49 -9.88 19.66
CA ARG A 32 -13.25 -8.78 19.06
C ARG A 32 -13.22 -8.76 17.53
N THR A 33 -12.38 -9.55 16.91
CA THR A 33 -12.16 -9.49 15.45
C THR A 33 -12.34 -10.82 14.75
N VAL A 34 -11.99 -11.94 15.36
CA VAL A 34 -12.17 -13.28 14.77
C VAL A 34 -13.65 -13.63 14.71
N GLY A 35 -14.12 -14.01 13.54
CA GLY A 35 -15.51 -14.34 13.28
C GLY A 35 -16.47 -13.14 13.32
N ILE A 36 -15.98 -11.93 13.43
CA ILE A 36 -16.77 -10.69 13.47
C ILE A 36 -16.75 -10.01 12.11
N GLY A 37 -17.93 -9.62 11.62
CA GLY A 37 -18.08 -8.91 10.34
C GLY A 37 -17.62 -9.77 9.15
N VAL A 38 -17.91 -11.04 9.18
CA VAL A 38 -17.63 -11.98 8.10
C VAL A 38 -18.39 -11.59 6.83
N VAL A 39 -17.66 -11.48 5.73
CA VAL A 39 -18.23 -11.19 4.40
C VAL A 39 -17.70 -12.24 3.44
N SER A 40 -18.63 -13.03 2.85
CA SER A 40 -18.24 -14.03 1.85
C SER A 40 -17.71 -13.38 0.57
N PRO A 41 -16.90 -14.12 -0.23
CA PRO A 41 -16.40 -13.61 -1.52
C PRO A 41 -17.52 -13.09 -2.43
N GLU A 42 -18.63 -13.81 -2.55
CA GLU A 42 -19.77 -13.44 -3.40
C GLU A 42 -20.41 -12.13 -2.91
N ARG A 43 -20.58 -12.01 -1.58
CA ARG A 43 -21.16 -10.81 -0.99
C ARG A 43 -20.23 -9.60 -1.13
N ALA A 44 -18.92 -9.80 -1.00
CA ALA A 44 -17.92 -8.77 -1.21
C ALA A 44 -17.98 -8.20 -2.64
N LEU A 45 -18.13 -9.05 -3.65
CA LEU A 45 -18.30 -8.64 -5.05
C LEU A 45 -19.61 -7.88 -5.27
N GLN A 46 -20.73 -8.38 -4.73
CA GLN A 46 -22.04 -7.71 -4.82
C GLN A 46 -22.04 -6.31 -4.20
N LEU A 47 -21.28 -6.12 -3.12
CA LEU A 47 -21.16 -4.83 -2.42
C LEU A 47 -20.11 -3.91 -3.06
N GLY A 48 -19.40 -4.34 -4.11
CA GLY A 48 -18.35 -3.54 -4.75
C GLY A 48 -17.11 -3.37 -3.89
N PHE A 49 -16.78 -4.33 -3.05
CA PHE A 49 -15.54 -4.28 -2.24
C PHE A 49 -14.31 -4.27 -3.15
N SER A 50 -13.27 -3.59 -2.69
CA SER A 50 -11.97 -3.52 -3.36
C SER A 50 -10.83 -3.50 -2.34
N GLY A 51 -9.59 -3.62 -2.82
CA GLY A 51 -8.38 -3.54 -1.99
C GLY A 51 -8.37 -4.59 -0.86
N ALA A 52 -7.87 -4.19 0.31
CA ALA A 52 -7.74 -5.05 1.47
C ALA A 52 -9.08 -5.65 1.96
N MET A 53 -10.20 -4.96 1.73
CA MET A 53 -11.53 -5.47 2.07
C MET A 53 -11.90 -6.69 1.23
N LEU A 54 -11.64 -6.63 -0.08
CA LEU A 54 -11.91 -7.73 -1.00
C LEU A 54 -10.93 -8.89 -0.77
N ARG A 55 -9.64 -8.58 -0.61
CA ARG A 55 -8.61 -9.59 -0.34
C ARG A 55 -8.81 -10.28 1.02
N GLY A 56 -9.31 -9.56 2.03
CA GLY A 56 -9.70 -10.15 3.30
C GLY A 56 -10.77 -11.23 3.17
N SER A 57 -11.65 -11.14 2.15
CA SER A 57 -12.66 -12.14 1.83
C SER A 57 -12.18 -13.25 0.89
N GLY A 58 -10.88 -13.41 0.69
CA GLY A 58 -10.30 -14.53 -0.06
C GLY A 58 -10.13 -14.30 -1.56
N ILE A 59 -10.39 -13.10 -2.07
CA ILE A 59 -10.25 -12.82 -3.50
C ILE A 59 -8.92 -12.13 -3.77
N GLU A 60 -8.03 -12.80 -4.52
CA GLU A 60 -6.74 -12.28 -4.95
C GLU A 60 -6.91 -11.26 -6.08
N TRP A 61 -7.34 -10.05 -5.72
CA TRP A 61 -7.47 -8.94 -6.66
C TRP A 61 -6.64 -7.74 -6.23
N ASP A 62 -5.68 -7.39 -7.07
CA ASP A 62 -4.88 -6.17 -6.93
C ASP A 62 -4.57 -5.61 -8.32
N LEU A 63 -5.00 -4.38 -8.61
CA LEU A 63 -4.79 -3.72 -9.90
C LEU A 63 -3.31 -3.60 -10.26
N ARG A 64 -2.44 -3.44 -9.27
CA ARG A 64 -0.99 -3.35 -9.48
C ARG A 64 -0.39 -4.61 -10.12
N LYS A 65 -1.04 -5.76 -9.96
CA LYS A 65 -0.63 -7.06 -10.56
C LYS A 65 -1.54 -7.50 -11.71
N LYS A 66 -2.85 -7.28 -11.60
CA LYS A 66 -3.82 -7.76 -12.62
C LYS A 66 -3.90 -6.85 -13.84
N GLN A 67 -3.73 -5.53 -13.63
CA GLN A 67 -3.68 -4.51 -14.68
C GLN A 67 -2.59 -3.49 -14.34
N PRO A 68 -1.30 -3.87 -14.43
CA PRO A 68 -0.20 -3.02 -14.03
C PRO A 68 -0.25 -1.64 -14.71
N TYR A 69 0.00 -0.61 -13.92
CA TYR A 69 0.11 0.76 -14.38
C TYR A 69 1.43 1.36 -13.89
N GLU A 70 1.92 2.42 -14.56
CA GLU A 70 3.19 3.06 -14.29
C GLU A 70 4.36 2.06 -14.26
N VAL A 71 4.97 1.84 -13.09
CA VAL A 71 6.16 0.99 -12.91
C VAL A 71 5.89 -0.28 -12.12
N TYR A 72 4.64 -0.58 -11.77
CA TYR A 72 4.31 -1.73 -10.93
C TYR A 72 4.65 -3.08 -11.57
N ASP A 73 4.72 -3.16 -12.89
CA ASP A 73 5.18 -4.33 -13.64
C ASP A 73 6.65 -4.72 -13.36
N ARG A 74 7.45 -3.75 -12.90
CA ARG A 74 8.89 -3.91 -12.61
C ARG A 74 9.17 -4.18 -11.15
N LEU A 75 8.17 -4.09 -10.28
CA LEU A 75 8.32 -4.19 -8.84
C LEU A 75 7.96 -5.59 -8.35
N ASP A 76 8.82 -6.10 -7.46
CA ASP A 76 8.62 -7.39 -6.82
C ASP A 76 7.92 -7.18 -5.46
N PHE A 77 6.69 -7.69 -5.35
CA PHE A 77 5.88 -7.70 -4.14
C PHE A 77 4.82 -8.78 -4.22
N ASP A 78 4.33 -9.21 -3.07
CA ASP A 78 3.29 -10.23 -2.95
C ASP A 78 1.94 -9.60 -2.63
N ILE A 79 0.85 -10.30 -2.97
CA ILE A 79 -0.51 -9.88 -2.67
C ILE A 79 -1.01 -10.72 -1.49
N PRO A 80 -1.18 -10.14 -0.30
CA PRO A 80 -1.76 -10.86 0.83
C PRO A 80 -3.25 -11.07 0.64
N VAL A 81 -3.71 -12.29 0.96
CA VAL A 81 -5.11 -12.70 0.85
C VAL A 81 -5.55 -13.36 2.15
N GLY A 82 -6.71 -13.00 2.66
CA GLY A 82 -7.34 -13.64 3.80
C GLY A 82 -8.12 -14.90 3.42
N VAL A 83 -8.69 -15.56 4.41
CA VAL A 83 -9.42 -16.82 4.23
C VAL A 83 -10.86 -16.72 4.74
N GLU A 84 -11.03 -16.20 5.95
CA GLU A 84 -12.31 -16.20 6.67
C GLU A 84 -13.21 -15.00 6.35
N GLY A 85 -12.65 -13.95 5.77
CA GLY A 85 -13.40 -12.74 5.41
C GLY A 85 -13.87 -11.91 6.60
N ASP A 86 -13.27 -12.07 7.77
CA ASP A 86 -13.62 -11.39 9.01
C ASP A 86 -12.75 -10.13 9.27
N CYS A 87 -12.97 -9.47 10.38
CA CYS A 87 -12.20 -8.31 10.79
C CYS A 87 -10.73 -8.66 11.07
N TYR A 88 -10.46 -9.87 11.56
CA TYR A 88 -9.10 -10.31 11.86
C TYR A 88 -8.29 -10.52 10.59
N ASP A 89 -8.86 -11.17 9.57
CA ASP A 89 -8.21 -11.33 8.28
C ASP A 89 -7.93 -9.99 7.60
N ARG A 90 -8.88 -9.07 7.64
CA ARG A 90 -8.66 -7.70 7.12
C ARG A 90 -7.52 -6.97 7.86
N TYR A 91 -7.36 -7.21 9.16
CA TYR A 91 -6.22 -6.71 9.92
C TYR A 91 -4.92 -7.36 9.46
N LEU A 92 -4.86 -8.70 9.35
CA LEU A 92 -3.66 -9.42 8.91
C LEU A 92 -3.23 -9.01 7.50
N VAL A 93 -4.17 -8.89 6.57
CA VAL A 93 -3.92 -8.42 5.20
C VAL A 93 -3.27 -7.02 5.24
N ARG A 94 -3.78 -6.09 6.05
CA ARG A 94 -3.20 -4.74 6.14
C ARG A 94 -1.79 -4.72 6.73
N ILE A 95 -1.52 -5.55 7.73
CA ILE A 95 -0.15 -5.67 8.30
C ILE A 95 0.81 -6.18 7.23
N GLU A 96 0.40 -7.19 6.46
CA GLU A 96 1.24 -7.71 5.40
C GLU A 96 1.40 -6.71 4.24
N GLU A 97 0.36 -5.98 3.88
CA GLU A 97 0.46 -4.91 2.89
C GLU A 97 1.45 -3.81 3.29
N MET A 98 1.56 -3.49 4.58
CA MET A 98 2.58 -2.54 5.05
C MET A 98 4.01 -3.08 4.83
N ARG A 99 4.23 -4.40 4.98
CA ARG A 99 5.53 -5.02 4.64
C ARG A 99 5.81 -4.94 3.14
N GLN A 100 4.82 -5.27 2.32
CA GLN A 100 4.96 -5.22 0.87
C GLN A 100 5.16 -3.78 0.37
N ALA A 101 4.46 -2.80 0.94
CA ALA A 101 4.68 -1.39 0.64
C ALA A 101 6.11 -0.95 0.98
N ASN A 102 6.63 -1.37 2.14
CA ASN A 102 8.02 -1.09 2.52
C ASN A 102 9.03 -1.71 1.54
N ARG A 103 8.76 -2.94 1.06
CA ARG A 103 9.56 -3.63 0.03
C ARG A 103 9.55 -2.87 -1.30
N ILE A 104 8.41 -2.34 -1.71
CA ILE A 104 8.27 -1.50 -2.90
C ILE A 104 9.08 -0.20 -2.75
N ILE A 105 8.96 0.50 -1.62
CA ILE A 105 9.69 1.75 -1.38
C ILE A 105 11.20 1.51 -1.46
N LYS A 106 11.72 0.44 -0.89
CA LYS A 106 13.16 0.10 -0.99
C LYS A 106 13.61 -0.07 -2.44
N GLN A 107 12.86 -0.81 -3.24
CA GLN A 107 13.17 -1.00 -4.67
C GLN A 107 13.16 0.34 -5.43
N CYS A 108 12.19 1.21 -5.15
CA CYS A 108 12.12 2.54 -5.75
C CYS A 108 13.31 3.42 -5.34
N VAL A 109 13.70 3.42 -4.07
CA VAL A 109 14.86 4.18 -3.57
C VAL A 109 16.14 3.69 -4.22
N ASP A 110 16.34 2.37 -4.29
CA ASP A 110 17.51 1.77 -4.93
C ASP A 110 17.61 2.11 -6.42
N TRP A 111 16.47 2.08 -7.12
CA TRP A 111 16.42 2.45 -8.52
C TRP A 111 16.72 3.94 -8.75
N LEU A 112 16.11 4.83 -7.95
CA LEU A 112 16.32 6.28 -8.05
C LEU A 112 17.76 6.69 -7.75
N ARG A 113 18.44 6.02 -6.82
CA ARG A 113 19.86 6.26 -6.54
C ARG A 113 20.76 5.91 -7.72
N LYS A 114 20.43 4.84 -8.45
CA LYS A 114 21.18 4.38 -9.62
C LYS A 114 20.86 5.20 -10.88
N ASN A 115 19.69 5.84 -10.92
CA ASN A 115 19.17 6.57 -12.06
C ASN A 115 18.78 8.01 -11.65
N PRO A 116 19.73 8.87 -11.30
CA PRO A 116 19.43 10.25 -10.96
C PRO A 116 18.87 11.00 -12.17
N GLY A 117 17.87 11.82 -11.94
CA GLY A 117 17.22 12.60 -12.99
C GLY A 117 16.57 13.87 -12.45
N PRO A 118 15.96 14.69 -13.32
CA PRO A 118 15.27 15.89 -12.89
C PRO A 118 14.06 15.52 -12.01
N VAL A 119 13.85 16.28 -10.93
CA VAL A 119 12.73 16.09 -10.00
C VAL A 119 11.48 16.88 -10.38
N ILE A 120 11.59 17.74 -11.39
CA ILE A 120 10.49 18.58 -11.91
C ILE A 120 10.44 18.41 -13.43
N THR A 121 9.23 18.23 -13.95
CA THR A 121 9.01 18.28 -15.38
C THR A 121 8.92 19.73 -15.85
N GLU A 122 9.49 20.04 -17.01
CA GLU A 122 9.37 21.34 -17.68
C GLU A 122 8.09 21.46 -18.53
N SER A 123 7.31 20.38 -18.62
CA SER A 123 6.09 20.35 -19.40
C SER A 123 4.99 21.20 -18.75
N HIS A 124 4.57 22.25 -19.43
CA HIS A 124 3.48 23.13 -18.98
C HIS A 124 2.11 22.39 -18.85
N LYS A 125 1.97 21.21 -19.44
CA LYS A 125 0.75 20.40 -19.30
C LYS A 125 0.64 19.69 -17.94
N PHE A 126 1.76 19.43 -17.28
CA PHE A 126 1.81 18.60 -16.06
C PHE A 126 2.37 19.35 -14.85
N ALA A 127 3.15 20.42 -15.09
CA ALA A 127 3.68 21.24 -14.01
C ALA A 127 2.95 22.58 -13.95
N PRO A 128 2.51 23.04 -12.78
CA PRO A 128 1.94 24.37 -12.65
C PRO A 128 2.99 25.42 -13.01
N PRO A 129 2.61 26.54 -13.61
CA PRO A 129 3.52 27.61 -13.93
C PRO A 129 4.12 28.22 -12.65
N LYS A 130 5.22 28.97 -12.79
CA LYS A 130 5.82 29.68 -11.65
C LYS A 130 4.79 30.59 -10.99
N ARG A 131 4.87 30.72 -9.66
CA ARG A 131 3.90 31.49 -8.85
C ARG A 131 3.70 32.92 -9.33
N GLU A 132 4.74 33.56 -9.86
CA GLU A 132 4.62 34.90 -10.45
C GLU A 132 3.74 34.88 -11.72
N ALA A 133 3.98 33.92 -12.60
CA ALA A 133 3.16 33.75 -13.81
C ALA A 133 1.69 33.50 -13.48
N MET A 134 1.41 32.67 -12.47
CA MET A 134 0.03 32.41 -12.03
C MET A 134 -0.71 33.64 -11.49
N LYS A 135 0.02 34.70 -11.06
CA LYS A 135 -0.59 35.95 -10.57
C LYS A 135 -0.94 36.95 -11.67
N HIS A 136 -0.30 36.83 -12.81
CA HIS A 136 -0.35 37.84 -13.87
C HIS A 136 -0.84 37.30 -15.21
N ASN A 137 -0.79 36.00 -15.45
CA ASN A 137 -1.27 35.39 -16.67
C ASN A 137 -2.63 34.72 -16.43
N MET A 138 -3.55 34.95 -17.36
CA MET A 138 -4.89 34.33 -17.34
C MET A 138 -4.99 33.04 -18.18
N GLU A 139 -3.88 32.56 -18.72
CA GLU A 139 -3.78 31.32 -19.49
C GLU A 139 -3.34 30.14 -18.63
#